data_c469a3d65a1e767461eafe5135d3c6d2
#
_entry.id   c469a3d65a1e767461eafe5135d3c6d2
#
_cell.length_a   1.000
_cell.length_b   1.000
_cell.length_c   1.000
_cell.angle_alpha   90.00
_cell.angle_beta   90.00
_cell.angle_gamma   90.00
#
_symmetry.space_group_name_H-M   'P 1'
#
loop_
_entity.id
_entity.type
_entity.pdbx_description
1 polymer ?
#
loop_
_entity_poly.entity_id
_entity_poly.type
_entity_poly.pdbx_seq_one_letter_code
_entity_poly.pdbx_strand_id
1 'polypeptide(L)'
;AGTFIKHHAYGRPVTLYETETIFDCNYPDDITTKYKHLGGNEIRTTLIDTHFKTAVIDKDDEGTSIMIADATPGIVKLYEAATDYNGYHAIEAGKTMGLSPYGEPNDEIPEMFGEPNGLIPDYCPVNLNFVTPTYPNGAYLNEHTSHFTVTPPDINKNDWVRLKNRKDVSYKVQEETQAQVLNLIRLASKITGQNNIVISGGYGL
;
A
#
# COMPACT_ATOMS: atom_id res chain seq x y z
N ALA A 1 -5.41 -7.90 -8.48
CA ALA A 1 -4.19 -8.44 -7.90
C ALA A 1 -3.33 -9.03 -9.01
N GLY A 2 -2.10 -8.58 -9.07
CA GLY A 2 -1.13 -9.04 -10.05
C GLY A 2 -0.66 -10.48 -9.81
N THR A 3 0.48 -10.79 -10.36
CA THR A 3 1.16 -12.07 -10.23
C THR A 3 1.46 -12.40 -8.77
N PHE A 4 1.45 -13.65 -8.41
CA PHE A 4 1.95 -14.12 -7.12
C PHE A 4 3.16 -15.04 -7.29
N ILE A 5 4.04 -15.02 -6.32
CA ILE A 5 5.24 -15.87 -6.28
C ILE A 5 5.18 -16.72 -5.01
N LYS A 6 5.41 -18.02 -5.16
CA LYS A 6 5.64 -18.91 -4.01
C LYS A 6 7.11 -18.86 -3.65
N HIS A 7 7.40 -18.47 -2.43
CA HIS A 7 8.75 -18.41 -1.91
C HIS A 7 8.86 -19.29 -0.65
N HIS A 8 10.06 -19.71 -0.30
CA HIS A 8 10.31 -20.43 0.94
C HIS A 8 11.10 -19.53 1.88
N ALA A 9 10.46 -19.08 2.95
CA ALA A 9 11.10 -18.36 4.02
C ALA A 9 11.18 -19.25 5.26
N TYR A 10 12.38 -19.45 5.78
CA TYR A 10 12.62 -20.28 6.98
C TYR A 10 11.99 -21.68 6.93
N GLY A 11 12.05 -22.32 5.75
CA GLY A 11 11.52 -23.66 5.53
C GLY A 11 9.99 -23.74 5.40
N ARG A 12 9.29 -22.60 5.34
CA ARG A 12 7.84 -22.53 5.13
C ARG A 12 7.53 -21.89 3.77
N PRO A 13 6.55 -22.41 3.03
CA PRO A 13 6.08 -21.75 1.82
C PRO A 13 5.33 -20.47 2.18
N VAL A 14 5.75 -19.35 1.63
CA VAL A 14 5.04 -18.07 1.69
C VAL A 14 4.57 -17.68 0.29
N THR A 15 3.42 -17.06 0.21
CA THR A 15 2.89 -16.52 -1.05
C THR A 15 3.02 -15.01 -1.02
N LEU A 16 3.79 -14.47 -1.96
CA LEU A 16 3.97 -13.03 -2.15
C LEU A 16 3.16 -12.58 -3.36
N TYR A 17 2.54 -11.44 -3.24
CA TYR A 17 1.71 -10.84 -4.28
C TYR A 17 2.36 -9.56 -4.78
N GLU A 18 2.34 -9.37 -6.08
CA GLU A 18 2.78 -8.12 -6.70
C GLU A 18 1.86 -7.00 -6.29
N THR A 19 2.45 -5.94 -5.74
CA THR A 19 1.74 -4.78 -5.20
C THR A 19 1.92 -3.57 -6.09
N GLU A 20 3.14 -3.06 -6.23
CA GLU A 20 3.51 -1.97 -7.12
C GLU A 20 4.62 -2.41 -8.07
N THR A 21 4.55 -1.97 -9.31
CA THR A 21 5.58 -2.22 -10.33
C THR A 21 5.81 -0.98 -11.17
N ILE A 22 7.08 -0.69 -11.43
CA ILE A 22 7.47 0.34 -12.40
C ILE A 22 8.08 -0.36 -13.60
N PHE A 23 7.54 -0.08 -14.77
CA PHE A 23 8.08 -0.50 -16.04
C PHE A 23 8.66 0.69 -16.79
N ASP A 24 9.79 0.47 -17.44
CA ASP A 24 10.31 1.33 -18.49
C ASP A 24 9.85 0.78 -19.83
N CYS A 25 9.13 1.60 -20.60
CA CYS A 25 8.52 1.16 -21.85
C CYS A 25 9.11 1.96 -23.00
N ASN A 26 9.82 1.28 -23.88
CA ASN A 26 10.39 1.85 -25.10
C ASN A 26 9.68 1.27 -26.33
N TYR A 27 9.03 2.16 -27.09
CA TYR A 27 8.38 1.75 -28.34
C TYR A 27 9.43 1.35 -29.40
N PRO A 28 9.20 0.29 -30.23
CA PRO A 28 7.94 -0.47 -30.29
C PRO A 28 7.87 -1.71 -29.38
N ASP A 29 8.97 -2.24 -28.87
CA ASP A 29 8.97 -3.64 -28.47
C ASP A 29 9.63 -3.94 -27.11
N ASP A 30 10.01 -2.93 -26.32
CA ASP A 30 10.76 -3.19 -25.09
C ASP A 30 10.01 -2.70 -23.83
N ILE A 31 9.79 -3.64 -22.89
CA ILE A 31 9.22 -3.37 -21.57
C ILE A 31 10.14 -3.99 -20.53
N THR A 32 10.87 -3.15 -19.82
CA THR A 32 11.80 -3.57 -18.76
C THR A 32 11.23 -3.26 -17.39
N THR A 33 11.24 -4.24 -16.49
CA THR A 33 10.86 -4.01 -15.09
C THR A 33 12.01 -3.32 -14.35
N LYS A 34 11.77 -2.11 -13.85
CA LYS A 34 12.76 -1.33 -13.10
C LYS A 34 12.51 -1.32 -11.58
N TYR A 35 11.29 -1.57 -11.15
CA TYR A 35 10.93 -1.69 -9.74
C TYR A 35 9.81 -2.70 -9.57
N LYS A 36 9.89 -3.51 -8.53
CA LYS A 36 8.82 -4.42 -8.15
C LYS A 36 8.78 -4.59 -6.62
N HIS A 37 7.61 -4.38 -6.05
CA HIS A 37 7.33 -4.69 -4.66
C HIS A 37 6.42 -5.92 -4.57
N LEU A 38 6.82 -6.86 -3.74
CA LEU A 38 6.11 -8.09 -3.45
C LEU A 38 5.74 -8.10 -1.96
N GLY A 39 4.46 -8.14 -1.66
CA GLY A 39 3.92 -8.19 -0.30
C GLY A 39 3.10 -9.46 -0.04
N GLY A 40 2.74 -9.73 1.20
CA GLY A 40 2.00 -10.95 1.56
C GLY A 40 1.18 -10.86 2.83
N ASN A 41 0.43 -11.92 3.12
CA ASN A 41 -0.45 -12.04 4.30
C ASN A 41 0.26 -12.56 5.56
N GLU A 42 1.42 -13.18 5.42
CA GLU A 42 2.01 -14.02 6.46
C GLU A 42 2.87 -13.23 7.47
N ILE A 43 2.53 -12.00 7.63
CA ILE A 43 3.21 -10.99 8.42
C ILE A 43 3.07 -11.21 9.93
N ARG A 44 2.03 -11.92 10.35
CA ARG A 44 1.67 -12.07 11.77
C ARG A 44 2.46 -13.10 12.55
N THR A 45 3.32 -13.87 11.90
CA THR A 45 4.20 -14.75 12.65
C THR A 45 5.48 -14.00 12.97
N THR A 46 5.71 -13.74 14.22
CA THR A 46 6.84 -13.03 14.87
C THR A 46 8.24 -13.39 14.34
N LEU A 47 8.37 -14.36 13.48
CA LEU A 47 9.62 -14.83 12.87
C LEU A 47 9.91 -14.21 11.50
N ILE A 48 8.91 -13.62 10.82
CA ILE A 48 9.06 -13.05 9.49
C ILE A 48 9.36 -11.55 9.58
N ASP A 49 8.93 -10.92 10.65
CA ASP A 49 8.86 -9.48 10.80
C ASP A 49 10.22 -8.75 10.82
N THR A 50 11.28 -9.40 11.22
CA THR A 50 12.59 -8.76 11.36
C THR A 50 13.61 -9.12 10.29
N HIS A 51 13.38 -10.16 9.49
CA HIS A 51 14.42 -10.73 8.63
C HIS A 51 14.05 -10.80 7.14
N PHE A 52 12.81 -10.55 6.77
CA PHE A 52 12.33 -10.71 5.40
C PHE A 52 12.22 -9.37 4.64
N LYS A 53 13.15 -8.46 4.88
CA LYS A 53 13.30 -7.25 4.07
C LYS A 53 14.45 -7.49 3.10
N THR A 54 14.14 -8.01 1.93
CA THR A 54 15.14 -8.15 0.88
C THR A 54 14.88 -7.10 -0.17
N ALA A 55 15.73 -6.10 -0.25
CA ALA A 55 15.85 -5.28 -1.44
C ALA A 55 17.06 -5.75 -2.22
N VAL A 56 16.84 -6.18 -3.43
CA VAL A 56 17.91 -6.43 -4.41
C VAL A 56 17.95 -5.20 -5.31
N ILE A 57 19.08 -4.53 -5.28
CA ILE A 57 19.37 -3.43 -6.20
C ILE A 57 20.39 -3.99 -7.17
N ASP A 58 19.95 -4.23 -8.39
CA ASP A 58 20.82 -4.64 -9.48
C ASP A 58 21.18 -3.41 -10.32
N LYS A 59 22.44 -3.33 -10.70
CA LYS A 59 22.97 -2.27 -11.57
C LYS A 59 23.75 -2.94 -12.68
N ASP A 60 23.14 -3.00 -13.81
CA ASP A 60 23.74 -3.48 -15.04
C ASP A 60 23.92 -2.33 -16.05
N ASP A 61 24.36 -2.68 -17.27
CA ASP A 61 24.56 -1.71 -18.36
C ASP A 61 23.20 -1.09 -18.83
N GLU A 62 22.08 -1.71 -18.47
CA GLU A 62 20.71 -1.22 -18.76
C GLU A 62 20.15 -0.30 -17.69
N GLY A 63 20.89 -0.09 -16.60
CA GLY A 63 20.56 0.82 -15.52
C GLY A 63 20.24 0.15 -14.19
N THR A 64 19.46 0.82 -13.35
CA THR A 64 19.13 0.33 -12.01
C THR A 64 17.78 -0.38 -12.02
N SER A 65 17.74 -1.61 -11.52
CA SER A 65 16.50 -2.31 -11.18
C SER A 65 16.42 -2.58 -9.67
N ILE A 66 15.23 -2.50 -9.11
CA ILE A 66 14.99 -2.64 -7.66
C ILE A 66 13.88 -3.66 -7.46
N MET A 67 14.16 -4.70 -6.70
CA MET A 67 13.14 -5.65 -6.24
C MET A 67 13.08 -5.62 -4.72
N ILE A 68 11.89 -5.42 -4.17
CA ILE A 68 11.60 -5.56 -2.74
C ILE A 68 10.70 -6.76 -2.57
N ALA A 69 11.09 -7.65 -1.65
CA ALA A 69 10.22 -8.69 -1.14
C ALA A 69 10.16 -8.52 0.36
N ASP A 70 9.07 -8.04 0.86
CA ASP A 70 8.83 -7.89 2.27
C ASP A 70 7.39 -8.27 2.61
N ALA A 71 7.11 -8.24 3.90
CA ALA A 71 5.80 -8.59 4.40
C ALA A 71 4.83 -7.40 4.39
N THR A 72 5.22 -6.24 3.88
CA THR A 72 4.36 -5.06 3.88
C THR A 72 3.34 -5.11 2.75
N PRO A 73 2.10 -4.70 3.01
CA PRO A 73 1.11 -4.55 1.94
C PRO A 73 1.44 -3.35 1.08
N GLY A 74 0.96 -3.37 -0.16
CA GLY A 74 1.05 -2.21 -1.05
C GLY A 74 0.08 -1.09 -0.69
N ILE A 75 0.26 0.05 -1.34
CA ILE A 75 -0.55 1.27 -1.17
C ILE A 75 -2.05 0.98 -1.33
N VAL A 76 -2.41 0.16 -2.30
CA VAL A 76 -3.81 -0.21 -2.58
C VAL A 76 -4.45 -0.93 -1.40
N LYS A 77 -3.70 -1.76 -0.67
CA LYS A 77 -4.24 -2.48 0.50
C LYS A 77 -4.62 -1.55 1.64
N LEU A 78 -3.89 -0.46 1.82
CA LEU A 78 -4.27 0.56 2.79
C LEU A 78 -5.59 1.23 2.39
N TYR A 79 -5.73 1.53 1.09
CA TYR A 79 -6.97 2.14 0.59
C TYR A 79 -8.17 1.18 0.71
N GLU A 80 -7.96 -0.11 0.45
CA GLU A 80 -8.98 -1.15 0.68
C GLU A 80 -9.38 -1.22 2.16
N ALA A 81 -8.41 -1.15 3.09
CA ALA A 81 -8.68 -1.15 4.53
C ALA A 81 -9.51 0.06 4.99
N ALA A 82 -9.19 1.25 4.51
CA ALA A 82 -9.97 2.45 4.78
C ALA A 82 -11.39 2.36 4.18
N THR A 83 -11.52 1.71 3.02
CA THR A 83 -12.81 1.49 2.37
C THR A 83 -13.70 0.54 3.17
N ASP A 84 -13.13 -0.55 3.68
CA ASP A 84 -13.81 -1.48 4.58
C ASP A 84 -14.23 -0.79 5.88
N TYR A 85 -13.33 0.00 6.50
CA TYR A 85 -13.64 0.80 7.67
C TYR A 85 -14.83 1.75 7.46
N ASN A 86 -14.94 2.31 6.26
CA ASN A 86 -16.08 3.15 5.90
C ASN A 86 -17.39 2.38 5.70
N GLY A 87 -17.36 1.05 5.83
CA GLY A 87 -18.52 0.17 5.65
C GLY A 87 -18.86 -0.09 4.19
N TYR A 88 -17.89 0.07 3.30
CA TYR A 88 -18.00 -0.25 1.88
C TYR A 88 -17.23 -1.51 1.54
N HIS A 89 -17.60 -2.19 0.50
CA HIS A 89 -16.82 -3.30 -0.02
C HIS A 89 -15.51 -2.77 -0.66
N ALA A 90 -14.40 -3.50 -0.56
CA ALA A 90 -13.08 -3.08 -1.05
C ALA A 90 -13.07 -2.58 -2.51
N ILE A 91 -13.93 -3.16 -3.38
CA ILE A 91 -14.09 -2.73 -4.78
C ILE A 91 -14.77 -1.35 -4.92
N GLU A 92 -15.37 -0.85 -3.84
CA GLU A 92 -16.08 0.44 -3.83
C GLU A 92 -15.19 1.61 -3.40
N ALA A 93 -13.89 1.51 -3.61
CA ALA A 93 -12.89 2.53 -3.24
C ALA A 93 -13.26 3.95 -3.69
N GLY A 94 -13.95 4.09 -4.81
CA GLY A 94 -14.48 5.37 -5.28
C GLY A 94 -15.43 6.07 -4.30
N LYS A 95 -16.11 5.33 -3.42
CA LYS A 95 -16.95 5.93 -2.37
C LYS A 95 -16.08 6.56 -1.27
N THR A 96 -14.99 5.90 -0.89
CA THR A 96 -13.99 6.45 0.05
C THR A 96 -13.34 7.70 -0.55
N MET A 97 -12.97 7.67 -1.82
CA MET A 97 -12.47 8.83 -2.54
C MET A 97 -13.49 9.99 -2.53
N GLY A 98 -14.76 9.69 -2.83
CA GLY A 98 -15.83 10.70 -2.79
C GLY A 98 -16.13 11.25 -1.38
N LEU A 99 -15.76 10.51 -0.33
CA LEU A 99 -15.93 10.93 1.06
C LEU A 99 -14.76 11.81 1.55
N SER A 100 -13.57 11.65 0.98
CA SER A 100 -12.35 12.33 1.43
C SER A 100 -12.44 13.87 1.49
N PRO A 101 -13.10 14.58 0.55
CA PRO A 101 -13.20 16.03 0.61
C PRO A 101 -14.04 16.57 1.80
N TYR A 102 -14.75 15.69 2.48
CA TYR A 102 -15.58 16.04 3.64
C TYR A 102 -14.89 15.75 4.98
N GLY A 103 -13.69 15.19 4.95
CA GLY A 103 -12.84 14.96 6.11
C GLY A 103 -11.88 16.11 6.36
N GLU A 104 -11.21 16.06 7.49
CA GLU A 104 -10.19 17.01 7.90
C GLU A 104 -9.01 16.28 8.57
N PRO A 105 -7.83 16.93 8.72
CA PRO A 105 -6.74 16.39 9.50
C PRO A 105 -7.19 16.01 10.91
N ASN A 106 -6.81 14.83 11.36
CA ASN A 106 -7.18 14.32 12.67
C ASN A 106 -5.99 13.54 13.26
N ASP A 107 -5.34 14.13 14.27
CA ASP A 107 -4.15 13.59 14.93
C ASP A 107 -4.43 12.32 15.77
N GLU A 108 -5.70 11.99 16.01
CA GLU A 108 -6.08 10.74 16.66
C GLU A 108 -5.95 9.53 15.73
N ILE A 109 -5.91 9.77 14.41
CA ILE A 109 -5.72 8.72 13.41
C ILE A 109 -4.23 8.48 13.24
N PRO A 110 -3.72 7.26 13.53
CA PRO A 110 -2.31 6.95 13.36
C PRO A 110 -1.80 7.16 11.94
N GLU A 111 -0.49 7.42 11.80
CA GLU A 111 0.17 7.43 10.51
C GLU A 111 -0.03 6.09 9.77
N MET A 112 -0.50 6.18 8.55
CA MET A 112 -0.81 5.00 7.74
C MET A 112 0.42 4.39 7.08
N PHE A 113 1.48 5.18 6.95
CA PHE A 113 2.79 4.73 6.50
C PHE A 113 3.81 4.93 7.60
N GLY A 114 4.80 4.03 7.67
CA GLY A 114 5.91 4.12 8.60
C GLY A 114 7.05 4.98 8.03
N GLU A 115 8.13 5.06 8.79
CA GLU A 115 9.36 5.72 8.37
C GLU A 115 10.02 4.98 7.19
N PRO A 116 10.79 5.68 6.36
CA PRO A 116 11.56 5.07 5.29
C PRO A 116 12.41 3.91 5.82
N ASN A 117 12.36 2.78 5.16
CA ASN A 117 13.06 1.57 5.62
C ASN A 117 14.59 1.60 5.40
N GLY A 118 15.12 2.68 4.83
CA GLY A 118 16.55 2.87 4.54
C GLY A 118 17.08 2.08 3.33
N LEU A 119 16.31 1.14 2.79
CA LEU A 119 16.69 0.38 1.60
C LEU A 119 16.42 1.20 0.32
N ILE A 120 15.31 1.92 0.32
CA ILE A 120 14.94 2.86 -0.73
C ILE A 120 14.60 4.18 -0.04
N PRO A 121 15.36 5.27 -0.28
CA PRO A 121 15.28 6.49 0.51
C PRO A 121 13.88 7.12 0.62
N ASP A 122 13.07 6.98 -0.41
CA ASP A 122 11.75 7.63 -0.47
C ASP A 122 10.58 6.64 -0.30
N TYR A 123 10.89 5.38 0.03
CA TYR A 123 9.87 4.36 0.24
C TYR A 123 9.51 4.22 1.71
N CYS A 124 8.25 4.52 2.03
CA CYS A 124 7.67 4.33 3.35
C CYS A 124 6.74 3.12 3.31
N PRO A 125 7.01 2.06 4.08
CA PRO A 125 6.14 0.89 4.12
C PRO A 125 4.80 1.22 4.81
N VAL A 126 3.74 0.52 4.43
CA VAL A 126 2.46 0.60 5.14
C VAL A 126 2.64 0.19 6.60
N ASN A 127 2.04 0.94 7.50
CA ASN A 127 2.10 0.70 8.94
C ASN A 127 1.26 -0.54 9.32
N LEU A 128 1.94 -1.67 9.51
CA LEU A 128 1.32 -2.95 9.84
C LEU A 128 0.67 -2.99 11.22
N ASN A 129 1.03 -2.08 12.09
CA ASN A 129 0.32 -1.93 13.36
C ASN A 129 -1.10 -1.38 13.13
N PHE A 130 -1.34 -0.68 12.04
CA PHE A 130 -2.61 -0.07 11.72
C PHE A 130 -3.43 -0.84 10.69
N VAL A 131 -2.78 -1.55 9.76
CA VAL A 131 -3.43 -2.25 8.65
C VAL A 131 -3.09 -3.74 8.66
N THR A 132 -4.09 -4.58 8.44
CA THR A 132 -3.91 -6.01 8.15
C THR A 132 -4.41 -6.30 6.74
N PRO A 133 -3.54 -6.72 5.81
CA PRO A 133 -3.95 -7.14 4.49
C PRO A 133 -4.57 -8.53 4.51
N THR A 134 -5.51 -8.77 3.59
CA THR A 134 -6.09 -10.08 3.29
C THR A 134 -5.95 -10.35 1.79
N TYR A 135 -4.76 -10.78 1.37
CA TYR A 135 -4.53 -11.12 -0.03
C TYR A 135 -5.29 -12.38 -0.46
N PRO A 136 -5.74 -12.48 -1.71
CA PRO A 136 -5.56 -11.50 -2.78
C PRO A 136 -6.47 -10.28 -2.69
N ASN A 137 -7.57 -10.34 -1.97
CA ASN A 137 -8.58 -9.29 -1.91
C ASN A 137 -8.85 -8.85 -0.48
N GLY A 138 -9.00 -7.53 -0.30
CA GLY A 138 -9.35 -6.93 0.96
C GLY A 138 -8.17 -6.57 1.85
N ALA A 139 -8.47 -5.83 2.87
CA ALA A 139 -7.66 -5.47 4.02
C ALA A 139 -8.59 -4.85 5.06
N TYR A 140 -8.13 -4.74 6.30
CA TYR A 140 -8.88 -4.05 7.35
C TYR A 140 -7.97 -3.28 8.30
N LEU A 141 -8.52 -2.25 8.94
CA LEU A 141 -7.81 -1.51 9.98
C LEU A 141 -7.80 -2.29 11.30
N ASN A 142 -6.67 -2.27 11.98
CA ASN A 142 -6.50 -2.99 13.24
C ASN A 142 -7.13 -2.22 14.41
N GLU A 143 -7.94 -2.92 15.22
CA GLU A 143 -8.64 -2.33 16.37
C GLU A 143 -7.71 -1.90 17.51
N HIS A 144 -6.52 -2.49 17.61
CA HIS A 144 -5.68 -2.41 18.80
C HIS A 144 -4.65 -1.28 18.79
N THR A 145 -4.56 -0.50 17.73
CA THR A 145 -3.44 0.44 17.56
C THR A 145 -3.78 1.89 17.83
N SER A 146 -5.01 2.18 18.17
CA SER A 146 -5.42 3.57 18.42
C SER A 146 -6.51 3.64 19.45
N HIS A 147 -6.61 4.77 20.12
CA HIS A 147 -7.83 5.25 20.79
C HIS A 147 -9.01 5.36 19.81
N PHE A 148 -8.78 5.01 18.57
CA PHE A 148 -9.68 5.01 17.45
C PHE A 148 -10.40 3.68 17.41
N THR A 149 -11.59 3.64 17.96
CA THR A 149 -12.41 2.44 18.00
C THR A 149 -12.90 2.14 16.59
N VAL A 150 -12.29 1.17 15.94
CA VAL A 150 -12.83 0.57 14.72
C VAL A 150 -14.13 -0.11 15.10
N THR A 151 -15.22 0.44 14.67
CA THR A 151 -16.53 -0.12 14.99
C THR A 151 -17.08 -0.89 13.78
N PRO A 152 -17.67 -2.08 14.00
CA PRO A 152 -18.32 -2.83 12.94
C PRO A 152 -19.36 -2.02 12.16
N PRO A 153 -19.67 -2.42 10.93
CA PRO A 153 -20.50 -1.65 9.99
C PRO A 153 -21.96 -1.43 10.41
N ASP A 154 -22.46 -2.06 11.45
CA ASP A 154 -23.78 -1.81 12.01
C ASP A 154 -23.88 -0.43 12.69
N ILE A 155 -23.87 0.59 11.86
CA ILE A 155 -23.87 1.96 12.32
C ILE A 155 -25.28 2.49 12.32
N ASN A 156 -25.69 2.86 13.52
CA ASN A 156 -26.80 3.79 13.66
C ASN A 156 -26.45 5.06 12.88
N LYS A 157 -27.24 5.38 11.86
CA LYS A 157 -27.03 6.55 10.97
C LYS A 157 -26.93 7.88 11.71
N ASN A 158 -27.24 7.92 12.99
CA ASN A 158 -27.21 9.10 13.85
C ASN A 158 -25.90 9.24 14.66
N ASP A 159 -24.90 8.37 14.47
CA ASP A 159 -23.64 8.45 15.18
C ASP A 159 -22.66 9.39 14.46
N TRP A 160 -22.72 10.65 14.81
CA TRP A 160 -21.87 11.70 14.23
C TRP A 160 -20.38 11.48 14.45
N VAL A 161 -19.97 10.91 15.57
CA VAL A 161 -18.55 10.64 15.86
C VAL A 161 -18.00 9.63 14.84
N ARG A 162 -18.74 8.57 14.60
CA ARG A 162 -18.34 7.57 13.60
C ARG A 162 -18.36 8.12 12.20
N LEU A 163 -19.35 8.98 11.88
CA LEU A 163 -19.39 9.63 10.58
C LEU A 163 -18.19 10.58 10.39
N LYS A 164 -17.83 11.34 11.42
CA LYS A 164 -16.64 12.20 11.41
C LYS A 164 -15.39 11.36 11.19
N ASN A 165 -15.18 10.32 11.97
CA ASN A 165 -14.02 9.43 11.85
C ASN A 165 -13.89 8.83 10.45
N ARG A 166 -14.98 8.44 9.82
CA ARG A 166 -14.98 7.93 8.44
C ARG A 166 -14.52 8.95 7.42
N LYS A 167 -15.01 10.18 7.56
CA LYS A 167 -14.57 11.29 6.70
C LYS A 167 -13.09 11.55 6.89
N ASP A 168 -12.64 11.61 8.15
CA ASP A 168 -11.25 11.90 8.49
C ASP A 168 -10.30 10.76 8.07
N VAL A 169 -10.71 9.48 8.21
CA VAL A 169 -9.96 8.34 7.66
C VAL A 169 -9.90 8.42 6.14
N SER A 170 -11.00 8.76 5.48
CA SER A 170 -11.02 8.93 4.03
C SER A 170 -10.10 10.06 3.57
N TYR A 171 -10.09 11.18 4.27
CA TYR A 171 -9.18 12.29 4.03
C TYR A 171 -7.72 11.83 4.18
N LYS A 172 -7.37 11.24 5.33
CA LYS A 172 -6.01 10.82 5.64
C LYS A 172 -5.50 9.76 4.64
N VAL A 173 -6.29 8.75 4.31
CA VAL A 173 -5.88 7.74 3.34
C VAL A 173 -5.65 8.34 1.95
N GLN A 174 -6.48 9.30 1.54
CA GLN A 174 -6.30 9.98 0.26
C GLN A 174 -4.98 10.77 0.23
N GLU A 175 -4.73 11.60 1.24
CA GLU A 175 -3.51 12.41 1.33
C GLU A 175 -2.24 11.55 1.40
N GLU A 176 -2.20 10.59 2.30
CA GLU A 176 -1.00 9.77 2.50
C GLU A 176 -0.72 8.83 1.32
N THR A 177 -1.75 8.22 0.72
CA THR A 177 -1.53 7.36 -0.45
C THR A 177 -1.11 8.17 -1.67
N GLN A 178 -1.65 9.38 -1.87
CA GLN A 178 -1.17 10.28 -2.91
C GLN A 178 0.29 10.65 -2.72
N ALA A 179 0.72 10.94 -1.50
CA ALA A 179 2.12 11.23 -1.20
C ALA A 179 3.02 10.04 -1.57
N GLN A 180 2.62 8.81 -1.26
CA GLN A 180 3.40 7.62 -1.61
C GLN A 180 3.42 7.35 -3.11
N VAL A 181 2.32 7.57 -3.82
CA VAL A 181 2.31 7.47 -5.30
C VAL A 181 3.24 8.52 -5.91
N LEU A 182 3.27 9.74 -5.39
CA LEU A 182 4.23 10.76 -5.84
C LEU A 182 5.68 10.34 -5.59
N ASN A 183 5.98 9.67 -4.49
CA ASN A 183 7.30 9.12 -4.22
C ASN A 183 7.67 8.04 -5.25
N LEU A 184 6.75 7.14 -5.60
CA LEU A 184 6.96 6.15 -6.65
C LEU A 184 7.16 6.80 -8.03
N ILE A 185 6.45 7.87 -8.34
CA ILE A 185 6.63 8.64 -9.57
C ILE A 185 8.03 9.26 -9.63
N ARG A 186 8.48 9.87 -8.54
CA ARG A 186 9.84 10.42 -8.44
C ARG A 186 10.90 9.33 -8.60
N LEU A 187 10.70 8.19 -7.95
CA LEU A 187 11.56 7.02 -8.11
C LEU A 187 11.58 6.55 -9.56
N ALA A 188 10.41 6.41 -10.20
CA ALA A 188 10.31 6.01 -11.60
C ALA A 188 11.12 6.93 -12.51
N SER A 189 10.93 8.25 -12.41
CA SER A 189 11.70 9.21 -13.20
C SER A 189 13.21 9.11 -12.95
N LYS A 190 13.61 8.88 -11.70
CA LYS A 190 15.03 8.76 -11.31
C LYS A 190 15.70 7.51 -11.89
N ILE A 191 15.03 6.36 -11.89
CA ILE A 191 15.64 5.09 -12.31
C ILE A 191 15.50 4.83 -13.83
N THR A 192 14.51 5.44 -14.49
CA THR A 192 14.29 5.29 -15.94
C THR A 192 14.83 6.47 -16.76
N GLY A 193 14.99 7.64 -16.14
CA GLY A 193 15.28 8.88 -16.86
C GLY A 193 14.08 9.44 -17.65
N GLN A 194 12.90 8.80 -17.55
CA GLN A 194 11.70 9.20 -18.29
C GLN A 194 10.91 10.28 -17.55
N ASN A 195 10.26 11.15 -18.33
CA ASN A 195 9.36 12.18 -17.81
C ASN A 195 7.89 11.92 -18.14
N ASN A 196 7.61 11.00 -19.05
CA ASN A 196 6.25 10.62 -19.42
C ASN A 196 5.84 9.43 -18.57
N ILE A 197 4.83 9.60 -17.74
CA ILE A 197 4.41 8.60 -16.77
C ILE A 197 2.94 8.26 -17.01
N VAL A 198 2.64 6.96 -17.01
CA VAL A 198 1.29 6.42 -17.06
C VAL A 198 1.06 5.62 -15.78
N ILE A 199 -0.04 5.90 -15.09
CA ILE A 199 -0.48 5.13 -13.93
C ILE A 199 -1.59 4.19 -14.38
N SER A 200 -1.47 2.92 -14.05
CA SER A 200 -2.45 1.89 -14.37
C SER A 200 -2.83 1.10 -13.13
N GLY A 201 -3.99 0.49 -13.15
CA GLY A 201 -4.55 -0.28 -12.04
C GLY A 201 -5.66 0.45 -11.31
N GLY A 202 -6.27 -0.22 -10.33
CA GLY A 202 -7.46 0.29 -9.65
C GLY A 202 -7.27 1.60 -8.88
N TYR A 203 -6.04 1.94 -8.50
CA TYR A 203 -5.74 3.22 -7.86
C TYR A 203 -5.61 4.38 -8.86
N GLY A 204 -5.26 4.09 -10.12
CA GLY A 204 -5.05 5.11 -11.15
C GLY A 204 -6.35 5.56 -11.85
N LEU A 205 -7.47 4.97 -11.48
CA LEU A 205 -8.79 5.27 -12.02
C LEU A 205 -9.54 6.24 -11.11
#